data_63b2c89b07ea4ca27a1bbb81a5dcd08f
#
_entry.id   63b2c89b07ea4ca27a1bbb81a5dcd08f
#
_cell.length_a   1.000
_cell.length_b   1.000
_cell.length_c   1.000
_cell.angle_alpha   90.00
_cell.angle_beta   90.00
_cell.angle_gamma   90.00
#
_symmetry.space_group_name_H-M   'P 1'
#
loop_
_entity.id
_entity.type
_entity.pdbx_description
1 polymer ?
#
loop_
_entity_poly.entity_id
_entity_poly.type
_entity_poly.pdbx_seq_one_letter_code
_entity_poly.pdbx_strand_id
1 'polypeptide(L)'
;ISEKYFYPVKNEKERLEMNKMKSELFQGKDIEFCLFYNNRNIRRKMTSDTILAFKTFADRLPKEQRDKTAFVLHTQPIDPNGTDLPAVVEEICPDLNIIFSTNKLSAQHLNYLYNIADVTINLASNEGFGLGTCESLMCGTPIIVNVTGGLQDQCGFKLKDKHITYQDYGKIESLHDWRKWENNKDLTHGEWVKPVWPKTRTLAGSPP
;
A
#
# COMPACT_ATOMS: atom_id res chain seq x y z
N ILE A 1 6.33 0.27 16.17
CA ILE A 1 5.24 1.21 15.82
C ILE A 1 4.48 1.51 17.11
N SER A 2 4.00 2.72 17.26
CA SER A 2 3.34 3.15 18.50
C SER A 2 2.00 3.81 18.20
N GLU A 3 0.96 3.41 18.95
CA GLU A 3 -0.38 4.02 18.93
C GLU A 3 -0.37 5.51 19.30
N LYS A 4 0.71 5.98 19.90
CA LYS A 4 0.91 7.41 20.15
C LYS A 4 1.00 8.23 18.86
N TYR A 5 1.45 7.62 17.77
CA TYR A 5 1.75 8.33 16.53
C TYR A 5 0.79 7.94 15.37
N PHE A 6 0.27 6.72 15.40
CA PHE A 6 -0.59 6.19 14.34
C PHE A 6 -1.90 5.73 14.93
N TYR A 7 -2.99 6.42 14.59
CA TYR A 7 -4.34 6.20 15.13
C TYR A 7 -5.39 6.83 14.20
N PRO A 8 -6.64 6.37 14.25
CA PRO A 8 -7.74 7.02 13.54
C PRO A 8 -7.99 8.42 14.10
N VAL A 9 -7.96 9.45 13.25
CA VAL A 9 -8.18 10.84 13.64
C VAL A 9 -9.65 11.04 14.00
N LYS A 10 -9.93 11.26 15.30
CA LYS A 10 -11.29 11.47 15.84
C LYS A 10 -11.49 12.87 16.40
N ASN A 11 -10.42 13.53 16.82
CA ASN A 11 -10.43 14.86 17.40
C ASN A 11 -10.77 15.92 16.34
N GLU A 12 -11.66 16.85 16.64
CA GLU A 12 -12.13 17.87 15.70
C GLU A 12 -11.00 18.80 15.22
N LYS A 13 -10.14 19.22 16.14
CA LYS A 13 -8.98 20.07 15.79
C LYS A 13 -8.07 19.38 14.80
N GLU A 14 -7.72 18.12 15.06
CA GLU A 14 -6.89 17.33 14.14
C GLU A 14 -7.58 17.08 12.80
N ARG A 15 -8.90 16.88 12.79
CA ARG A 15 -9.68 16.77 11.54
C ARG A 15 -9.60 18.05 10.71
N LEU A 16 -9.66 19.21 11.33
CA LEU A 16 -9.52 20.49 10.62
C LEU A 16 -8.12 20.63 10.00
N GLU A 17 -7.08 20.31 10.75
CA GLU A 17 -5.69 20.32 10.27
C GLU A 17 -5.49 19.29 9.12
N MET A 18 -6.01 18.08 9.29
CA MET A 18 -5.98 17.03 8.27
C MET A 18 -6.73 17.43 6.99
N ASN A 19 -7.90 18.04 7.13
CA ASN A 19 -8.70 18.50 5.98
C ASN A 19 -8.00 19.64 5.23
N LYS A 20 -7.32 20.53 5.95
CA LYS A 20 -6.46 21.55 5.34
C LYS A 20 -5.33 20.90 4.54
N MET A 21 -4.63 19.95 5.14
CA MET A 21 -3.58 19.17 4.47
C MET A 21 -4.13 18.41 3.24
N LYS A 22 -5.32 17.82 3.34
CA LYS A 22 -6.00 17.15 2.22
C LYS A 22 -6.26 18.13 1.06
N SER A 23 -6.78 19.32 1.35
CA SER A 23 -7.03 20.35 0.35
C SER A 23 -5.74 20.83 -0.34
N GLU A 24 -4.67 21.02 0.43
CA GLU A 24 -3.36 21.41 -0.10
C GLU A 24 -2.77 20.27 -0.96
N LEU A 25 -2.83 19.03 -0.49
CA LEU A 25 -2.33 17.85 -1.19
C LEU A 25 -2.99 17.67 -2.56
N PHE A 26 -4.29 17.83 -2.63
CA PHE A 26 -5.07 17.69 -3.86
C PHE A 26 -5.26 19.00 -4.64
N GLN A 27 -4.64 20.10 -4.20
CA GLN A 27 -4.73 21.41 -4.84
C GLN A 27 -6.18 21.86 -5.08
N GLY A 28 -7.05 21.59 -4.12
CA GLY A 28 -8.46 21.91 -4.18
C GLY A 28 -9.30 21.03 -5.12
N LYS A 29 -8.71 20.01 -5.76
CA LYS A 29 -9.48 19.04 -6.56
C LYS A 29 -10.40 18.21 -5.67
N ASP A 30 -11.59 17.90 -6.20
CA ASP A 30 -12.57 17.02 -5.56
C ASP A 30 -12.15 15.55 -5.72
N ILE A 31 -11.32 15.06 -4.80
CA ILE A 31 -10.85 13.67 -4.78
C ILE A 31 -11.71 12.87 -3.81
N GLU A 32 -12.41 11.88 -4.33
CA GLU A 32 -13.29 10.96 -3.60
C GLU A 32 -12.60 9.63 -3.24
N PHE A 33 -11.58 9.22 -4.00
CA PHE A 33 -10.80 8.01 -3.72
C PHE A 33 -9.30 8.28 -3.78
N CYS A 34 -8.60 7.94 -2.71
CA CYS A 34 -7.17 8.11 -2.56
C CYS A 34 -6.47 6.78 -2.29
N LEU A 35 -5.70 6.29 -3.26
CA LEU A 35 -4.72 5.22 -3.05
C LEU A 35 -3.45 5.84 -2.45
N PHE A 36 -2.86 5.20 -1.46
CA PHE A 36 -1.63 5.66 -0.81
C PHE A 36 -0.51 4.63 -0.88
N TYR A 37 0.70 5.10 -1.09
CA TYR A 37 1.92 4.31 -1.11
C TYR A 37 3.00 5.00 -0.27
N ASN A 38 3.57 4.29 0.69
CA ASN A 38 4.65 4.80 1.54
C ASN A 38 5.80 3.79 1.60
N ASN A 39 6.75 3.94 0.69
CA ASN A 39 7.96 3.14 0.64
C ASN A 39 9.07 3.92 -0.07
N ARG A 40 10.32 3.51 0.14
CA ARG A 40 11.44 3.98 -0.67
C ARG A 40 11.31 3.47 -2.10
N ASN A 41 11.63 4.31 -3.08
CA ASN A 41 11.67 3.94 -4.50
C ASN A 41 12.92 3.10 -4.78
N ILE A 42 12.83 1.79 -4.55
CA ILE A 42 13.87 0.81 -4.88
C ILE A 42 13.23 -0.39 -5.58
N ARG A 43 14.01 -1.08 -6.40
CA ARG A 43 13.53 -2.15 -7.30
C ARG A 43 12.56 -3.13 -6.63
N ARG A 44 12.94 -3.70 -5.47
CA ARG A 44 12.09 -4.69 -4.77
C ARG A 44 10.74 -4.16 -4.29
N LYS A 45 10.54 -2.85 -4.23
CA LYS A 45 9.29 -2.21 -3.80
C LYS A 45 8.26 -2.10 -4.93
N MET A 46 8.64 -2.45 -6.16
CA MET A 46 7.74 -2.56 -7.31
C MET A 46 6.89 -1.30 -7.54
N THR A 47 7.51 -0.12 -7.39
CA THR A 47 6.77 1.15 -7.43
C THR A 47 6.16 1.40 -8.80
N SER A 48 6.92 1.15 -9.88
CA SER A 48 6.42 1.31 -11.27
C SER A 48 5.27 0.35 -11.57
N ASP A 49 5.36 -0.90 -11.10
CA ASP A 49 4.28 -1.89 -11.24
C ASP A 49 3.03 -1.46 -10.47
N THR A 50 3.23 -0.81 -9.31
CA THR A 50 2.12 -0.26 -8.52
C THR A 50 1.45 0.90 -9.25
N ILE A 51 2.21 1.78 -9.92
CA ILE A 51 1.66 2.85 -10.78
C ILE A 51 0.88 2.24 -11.95
N LEU A 52 1.40 1.21 -12.60
CA LEU A 52 0.71 0.50 -13.68
C LEU A 52 -0.59 -0.18 -13.20
N ALA A 53 -0.57 -0.75 -11.99
CA ALA A 53 -1.76 -1.32 -11.37
C ALA A 53 -2.84 -0.26 -11.11
N PHE A 54 -2.44 0.91 -10.60
CA PHE A 54 -3.34 2.04 -10.41
C PHE A 54 -3.92 2.53 -11.75
N LYS A 55 -3.08 2.69 -12.77
CA LYS A 55 -3.55 3.02 -14.13
C LYS A 55 -4.60 2.02 -14.61
N THR A 56 -4.29 0.73 -14.51
CA THR A 56 -5.19 -0.34 -14.94
C THR A 56 -6.54 -0.31 -14.19
N PHE A 57 -6.53 0.07 -12.94
CA PHE A 57 -7.75 0.29 -12.15
C PHE A 57 -8.50 1.53 -12.63
N ALA A 58 -7.82 2.67 -12.75
CA ALA A 58 -8.43 3.94 -13.16
C ALA A 58 -9.05 3.87 -14.56
N ASP A 59 -8.41 3.16 -15.49
CA ASP A 59 -8.93 2.98 -16.87
C ASP A 59 -10.25 2.18 -16.95
N ARG A 60 -10.60 1.46 -15.88
CA ARG A 60 -11.88 0.71 -15.79
C ARG A 60 -13.01 1.56 -15.21
N LEU A 61 -12.70 2.73 -14.67
CA LEU A 61 -13.69 3.62 -14.08
C LEU A 61 -14.35 4.51 -15.14
N PRO A 62 -15.62 4.86 -14.97
CA PRO A 62 -16.22 5.97 -15.70
C PRO A 62 -15.38 7.25 -15.51
N LYS A 63 -15.35 8.10 -16.54
CA LYS A 63 -14.50 9.32 -16.54
C LYS A 63 -14.69 10.17 -15.29
N GLU A 64 -15.92 10.38 -14.86
CA GLU A 64 -16.23 11.18 -13.66
C GLU A 64 -15.59 10.62 -12.40
N GLN A 65 -15.63 9.31 -12.17
CA GLN A 65 -14.99 8.66 -11.03
C GLN A 65 -13.47 8.65 -11.16
N ARG A 66 -12.97 8.43 -12.39
CA ARG A 66 -11.54 8.46 -12.69
C ARG A 66 -10.93 9.82 -12.34
N ASP A 67 -11.60 10.92 -12.72
CA ASP A 67 -11.13 12.29 -12.47
C ASP A 67 -11.11 12.62 -10.96
N LYS A 68 -11.91 11.92 -10.13
CA LYS A 68 -11.97 12.04 -8.67
C LYS A 68 -11.12 11.00 -7.92
N THR A 69 -10.29 10.28 -8.64
CA THR A 69 -9.39 9.25 -8.09
C THR A 69 -7.95 9.76 -8.11
N ALA A 70 -7.23 9.60 -7.00
CA ALA A 70 -5.82 10.00 -6.89
C ALA A 70 -4.95 8.87 -6.34
N PHE A 71 -3.67 8.89 -6.73
CA PHE A 71 -2.64 8.05 -6.15
C PHE A 71 -1.53 8.91 -5.55
N VAL A 72 -1.39 8.86 -4.24
CA VAL A 72 -0.38 9.58 -3.48
C VAL A 72 0.79 8.65 -3.17
N LEU A 73 1.99 9.02 -3.65
CA LEU A 73 3.23 8.30 -3.39
C LEU A 73 4.12 9.13 -2.45
N HIS A 74 4.22 8.69 -1.20
CA HIS A 74 5.20 9.23 -0.26
C HIS A 74 6.53 8.50 -0.46
N THR A 75 7.36 9.04 -1.35
CA THR A 75 8.62 8.44 -1.79
C THR A 75 9.52 9.48 -2.44
N GLN A 76 10.79 9.16 -2.61
CA GLN A 76 11.67 9.91 -3.50
C GLN A 76 11.33 9.52 -4.96
N PRO A 77 10.95 10.48 -5.82
CA PRO A 77 10.54 10.19 -7.20
C PRO A 77 11.67 9.56 -8.03
N ILE A 78 12.92 9.95 -7.76
CA ILE A 78 14.12 9.42 -8.39
C ILE A 78 15.05 8.89 -7.30
N ASP A 79 15.45 7.61 -7.39
CA ASP A 79 16.41 6.96 -6.49
C ASP A 79 17.41 6.16 -7.33
N PRO A 80 18.72 6.23 -7.04
CA PRO A 80 19.75 5.49 -7.80
C PRO A 80 19.51 3.97 -7.85
N ASN A 81 18.81 3.41 -6.86
CA ASN A 81 18.48 1.98 -6.79
C ASN A 81 17.03 1.69 -7.21
N GLY A 82 16.37 2.68 -7.79
CA GLY A 82 14.96 2.63 -8.17
C GLY A 82 14.72 2.99 -9.63
N THR A 83 13.63 3.68 -9.86
CA THR A 83 13.17 4.11 -11.19
C THR A 83 12.94 5.61 -11.18
N ASP A 84 13.08 6.26 -12.33
CA ASP A 84 12.58 7.61 -12.57
C ASP A 84 11.05 7.56 -12.67
N LEU A 85 10.37 7.78 -11.54
CA LEU A 85 8.92 7.66 -11.46
C LEU A 85 8.19 8.77 -12.22
N PRO A 86 8.66 10.03 -12.24
CA PRO A 86 8.12 11.06 -13.12
C PRO A 86 8.07 10.63 -14.58
N ALA A 87 9.16 10.07 -15.12
CA ALA A 87 9.19 9.58 -16.49
C ALA A 87 8.21 8.42 -16.71
N VAL A 88 8.07 7.51 -15.73
CA VAL A 88 7.07 6.45 -15.78
C VAL A 88 5.65 7.02 -15.84
N VAL A 89 5.33 8.02 -15.02
CA VAL A 89 4.01 8.66 -14.99
C VAL A 89 3.73 9.36 -16.32
N GLU A 90 4.69 10.12 -16.83
CA GLU A 90 4.57 10.83 -18.11
C GLU A 90 4.28 9.87 -19.27
N GLU A 91 4.96 8.72 -19.30
CA GLU A 91 4.80 7.73 -20.36
C GLU A 91 3.49 6.95 -20.30
N ILE A 92 3.06 6.52 -19.11
CA ILE A 92 1.96 5.56 -19.00
C ILE A 92 0.64 6.11 -18.48
N CYS A 93 0.65 7.22 -17.74
CA CYS A 93 -0.56 7.77 -17.11
C CYS A 93 -0.52 9.28 -16.87
N PRO A 94 -0.16 10.10 -17.89
CA PRO A 94 0.02 11.55 -17.72
C PRO A 94 -1.27 12.30 -17.34
N ASP A 95 -2.41 11.70 -17.57
CA ASP A 95 -3.74 12.25 -17.33
C ASP A 95 -4.38 11.81 -16.00
N LEU A 96 -3.67 11.02 -15.20
CA LEU A 96 -4.14 10.60 -13.87
C LEU A 96 -3.61 11.51 -12.76
N ASN A 97 -4.35 11.59 -11.65
CA ASN A 97 -3.92 12.33 -10.49
C ASN A 97 -2.87 11.54 -9.70
N ILE A 98 -1.63 11.56 -10.16
CA ILE A 98 -0.46 10.99 -9.45
C ILE A 98 0.23 12.11 -8.68
N ILE A 99 0.36 11.97 -7.37
CA ILE A 99 0.89 13.00 -6.48
C ILE A 99 2.11 12.46 -5.73
N PHE A 100 3.26 13.10 -5.92
CA PHE A 100 4.47 12.79 -5.17
C PHE A 100 4.56 13.64 -3.90
N SER A 101 4.53 12.99 -2.75
CA SER A 101 4.81 13.58 -1.44
C SER A 101 6.28 13.35 -1.10
N THR A 102 7.12 14.35 -1.36
CA THR A 102 8.59 14.21 -1.28
C THR A 102 9.20 14.78 0.00
N ASN A 103 8.48 15.65 0.69
CA ASN A 103 8.96 16.28 1.91
C ASN A 103 9.02 15.28 3.07
N LYS A 104 10.05 15.43 3.92
CA LYS A 104 10.08 14.70 5.18
C LYS A 104 8.92 15.17 6.06
N LEU A 105 8.04 14.26 6.41
CA LEU A 105 6.88 14.54 7.24
C LEU A 105 7.17 14.24 8.72
N SER A 106 6.50 14.98 9.61
CA SER A 106 6.38 14.60 11.01
C SER A 106 5.52 13.33 11.13
N ALA A 107 5.62 12.62 12.25
CA ALA A 107 4.77 11.45 12.51
C ALA A 107 3.28 11.82 12.45
N GLN A 108 2.89 13.02 12.92
CA GLN A 108 1.52 13.52 12.85
C GLN A 108 1.05 13.74 11.41
N HIS A 109 1.85 14.38 10.56
CA HIS A 109 1.49 14.57 9.16
C HIS A 109 1.44 13.26 8.39
N LEU A 110 2.31 12.30 8.72
CA LEU A 110 2.25 10.96 8.14
C LEU A 110 0.99 10.21 8.60
N ASN A 111 0.61 10.34 9.87
CA ASN A 111 -0.68 9.85 10.38
C ASN A 111 -1.86 10.43 9.60
N TYR A 112 -1.83 11.74 9.29
CA TYR A 112 -2.88 12.36 8.49
C TYR A 112 -2.93 11.79 7.07
N LEU A 113 -1.80 11.52 6.41
CA LEU A 113 -1.80 10.88 5.09
C LEU A 113 -2.47 9.50 5.11
N TYR A 114 -2.20 8.68 6.13
CA TYR A 114 -2.89 7.40 6.28
C TYR A 114 -4.39 7.57 6.50
N ASN A 115 -4.81 8.58 7.28
CA ASN A 115 -6.23 8.86 7.53
C ASN A 115 -6.94 9.52 6.32
N ILE A 116 -6.21 10.20 5.43
CA ILE A 116 -6.72 10.76 4.17
C ILE A 116 -6.93 9.66 3.13
N ALA A 117 -6.10 8.63 3.16
CA ALA A 117 -6.15 7.52 2.22
C ALA A 117 -7.35 6.60 2.48
N ASP A 118 -7.98 6.14 1.40
CA ASP A 118 -9.02 5.11 1.46
C ASP A 118 -8.39 3.71 1.54
N VAL A 119 -7.19 3.54 0.98
CA VAL A 119 -6.44 2.28 1.06
C VAL A 119 -4.95 2.53 0.84
N THR A 120 -4.10 1.80 1.56
CA THR A 120 -2.65 1.78 1.36
C THR A 120 -2.23 0.53 0.59
N ILE A 121 -1.33 0.68 -0.39
CA ILE A 121 -0.86 -0.42 -1.22
C ILE A 121 0.63 -0.69 -1.03
N ASN A 122 1.02 -1.97 -0.93
CA ASN A 122 2.41 -2.41 -0.92
C ASN A 122 2.56 -3.73 -1.70
N LEU A 123 3.03 -3.63 -2.93
CA LEU A 123 3.27 -4.78 -3.83
C LEU A 123 4.74 -5.23 -3.82
N ALA A 124 5.50 -4.90 -2.80
CA ALA A 124 6.90 -5.29 -2.71
C ALA A 124 7.08 -6.79 -2.97
N SER A 125 8.09 -7.15 -3.77
CA SER A 125 8.43 -8.56 -4.05
C SER A 125 9.05 -9.25 -2.83
N ASN A 126 9.61 -8.46 -1.91
CA ASN A 126 10.12 -8.90 -0.62
C ASN A 126 9.99 -7.78 0.40
N GLU A 127 9.49 -8.12 1.59
CA GLU A 127 9.31 -7.18 2.70
C GLU A 127 9.62 -7.84 4.03
N GLY A 128 10.49 -7.21 4.84
CA GLY A 128 10.82 -7.72 6.17
C GLY A 128 9.62 -7.71 7.10
N PHE A 129 9.07 -6.52 7.36
CA PHE A 129 7.89 -6.34 8.21
C PHE A 129 6.76 -5.60 7.52
N GLY A 130 7.06 -4.51 6.78
CA GLY A 130 6.05 -3.63 6.19
C GLY A 130 5.55 -2.58 7.17
N LEU A 131 6.44 -1.69 7.62
CA LEU A 131 6.08 -0.64 8.59
C LEU A 131 4.91 0.20 8.10
N GLY A 132 4.95 0.66 6.83
CA GLY A 132 3.92 1.54 6.28
C GLY A 132 2.52 0.91 6.23
N THR A 133 2.41 -0.38 5.98
CA THR A 133 1.12 -1.08 5.97
C THR A 133 0.60 -1.35 7.39
N CYS A 134 1.50 -1.61 8.33
CA CYS A 134 1.11 -1.71 9.73
C CYS A 134 0.65 -0.36 10.30
N GLU A 135 1.35 0.73 9.98
CA GLU A 135 0.94 2.10 10.32
C GLU A 135 -0.44 2.43 9.75
N SER A 136 -0.70 2.04 8.49
CA SER A 136 -2.00 2.18 7.84
C SER A 136 -3.13 1.50 8.61
N LEU A 137 -2.94 0.22 8.98
CA LEU A 137 -3.93 -0.53 9.77
C LEU A 137 -4.17 0.11 11.14
N MET A 138 -3.13 0.63 11.79
CA MET A 138 -3.26 1.36 13.06
C MET A 138 -4.08 2.65 12.91
N CYS A 139 -4.02 3.29 11.76
CA CYS A 139 -4.84 4.46 11.42
C CYS A 139 -6.29 4.11 11.04
N GLY A 140 -6.63 2.82 10.96
CA GLY A 140 -7.94 2.36 10.51
C GLY A 140 -8.09 2.39 8.98
N THR A 141 -6.99 2.41 8.24
CA THR A 141 -6.98 2.43 6.78
C THR A 141 -6.62 1.05 6.25
N PRO A 142 -7.47 0.42 5.42
CA PRO A 142 -7.23 -0.91 4.87
C PRO A 142 -6.00 -0.97 3.97
N ILE A 143 -5.49 -2.17 3.75
CA ILE A 143 -4.29 -2.40 2.96
C ILE A 143 -4.50 -3.39 1.82
N ILE A 144 -3.80 -3.15 0.71
CA ILE A 144 -3.60 -4.11 -0.39
C ILE A 144 -2.13 -4.51 -0.36
N VAL A 145 -1.85 -5.79 -0.14
CA VAL A 145 -0.46 -6.22 0.06
C VAL A 145 -0.14 -7.50 -0.70
N ASN A 146 1.08 -7.55 -1.25
CA ASN A 146 1.63 -8.78 -1.79
C ASN A 146 1.90 -9.78 -0.65
N VAL A 147 1.51 -11.05 -0.85
CA VAL A 147 1.72 -12.11 0.15
C VAL A 147 3.18 -12.54 0.14
N THR A 148 4.01 -11.80 0.87
CA THR A 148 5.46 -12.03 0.97
C THR A 148 6.03 -11.52 2.29
N GLY A 149 7.05 -12.18 2.82
CA GLY A 149 7.73 -11.78 4.05
C GLY A 149 6.76 -11.43 5.18
N GLY A 150 7.04 -10.37 5.92
CA GLY A 150 6.21 -9.90 7.04
C GLY A 150 4.82 -9.37 6.65
N LEU A 151 4.58 -9.09 5.37
CA LEU A 151 3.23 -8.74 4.91
C LEU A 151 2.25 -9.90 5.03
N GLN A 152 2.73 -11.14 5.00
CA GLN A 152 1.90 -12.33 5.22
C GLN A 152 1.26 -12.31 6.61
N ASP A 153 2.03 -11.92 7.63
CA ASP A 153 1.52 -11.83 9.00
C ASP A 153 0.46 -10.74 9.14
N GLN A 154 0.63 -9.62 8.42
CA GLN A 154 -0.35 -8.54 8.38
C GLN A 154 -1.63 -8.90 7.65
N CYS A 155 -1.60 -9.92 6.79
CA CYS A 155 -2.82 -10.44 6.17
C CYS A 155 -3.76 -11.10 7.17
N GLY A 156 -3.29 -11.49 8.35
CA GLY A 156 -4.11 -12.10 9.39
C GLY A 156 -4.76 -13.41 8.95
N PHE A 157 -4.03 -14.22 8.19
CA PHE A 157 -4.56 -15.48 7.67
C PHE A 157 -4.99 -16.44 8.76
N LYS A 158 -6.13 -17.09 8.53
CA LYS A 158 -6.65 -18.20 9.33
C LYS A 158 -6.94 -19.38 8.43
N LEU A 159 -6.55 -20.57 8.89
CA LEU A 159 -6.91 -21.83 8.28
C LEU A 159 -7.83 -22.58 9.22
N LYS A 160 -9.08 -22.85 8.82
CA LYS A 160 -10.11 -23.45 9.68
C LYS A 160 -10.19 -22.74 11.04
N ASP A 161 -10.31 -21.41 11.00
CA ASP A 161 -10.42 -20.49 12.15
C ASP A 161 -9.18 -20.39 13.07
N LYS A 162 -8.09 -21.08 12.77
CA LYS A 162 -6.83 -20.95 13.48
C LYS A 162 -5.91 -19.98 12.75
N HIS A 163 -5.37 -19.01 13.49
CA HIS A 163 -4.34 -18.13 12.93
C HIS A 163 -3.13 -18.92 12.45
N ILE A 164 -2.68 -18.60 11.23
CA ILE A 164 -1.44 -19.11 10.69
C ILE A 164 -0.32 -18.18 11.16
N THR A 165 0.65 -18.76 11.86
CA THR A 165 1.83 -18.06 12.35
C THR A 165 3.04 -18.31 11.44
N TYR A 166 4.07 -17.48 11.58
CA TYR A 166 5.36 -17.70 10.91
C TYR A 166 5.87 -19.14 11.04
N GLN A 167 5.70 -19.76 12.21
CA GLN A 167 6.10 -21.15 12.45
C GLN A 167 5.30 -22.16 11.62
N ASP A 168 4.04 -21.84 11.35
CA ASP A 168 3.18 -22.69 10.53
C ASP A 168 3.54 -22.57 9.05
N TYR A 169 3.92 -21.37 8.58
CA TYR A 169 4.46 -21.18 7.23
C TYR A 169 5.71 -22.01 6.96
N GLY A 170 6.58 -22.19 7.96
CA GLY A 170 7.77 -23.04 7.86
C GLY A 170 7.46 -24.55 7.79
N LYS A 171 6.33 -24.99 8.33
CA LYS A 171 5.87 -26.39 8.29
C LYS A 171 5.11 -26.73 7.02
N ILE A 172 4.60 -25.74 6.35
CA ILE A 172 3.90 -25.89 5.08
C ILE A 172 4.95 -25.91 3.99
N GLU A 173 5.49 -27.10 3.74
CA GLU A 173 6.58 -27.36 2.77
C GLU A 173 6.36 -26.81 1.38
N SER A 174 5.21 -26.26 1.11
CA SER A 174 4.82 -25.78 -0.18
C SER A 174 4.36 -24.32 -0.19
N LEU A 175 5.02 -23.43 0.54
CA LEU A 175 4.94 -22.00 0.24
C LEU A 175 5.35 -21.70 -1.23
N HIS A 176 5.96 -22.67 -1.91
CA HIS A 176 6.17 -22.67 -3.35
C HIS A 176 4.89 -22.91 -4.15
N ASP A 177 3.84 -23.44 -3.53
CA ASP A 177 2.56 -23.68 -4.21
C ASP A 177 1.48 -22.72 -3.70
N TRP A 178 1.73 -21.40 -3.91
CA TRP A 178 0.78 -20.35 -3.60
C TRP A 178 -0.61 -20.59 -4.22
N ARG A 179 -0.69 -21.37 -5.30
CA ARG A 179 -1.97 -21.73 -5.96
C ARG A 179 -2.87 -22.57 -5.07
N LYS A 180 -2.29 -23.40 -4.21
CA LYS A 180 -3.07 -24.16 -3.21
C LYS A 180 -3.67 -23.26 -2.14
N TRP A 181 -2.94 -22.19 -1.80
CA TRP A 181 -3.38 -21.24 -0.79
C TRP A 181 -4.39 -20.24 -1.34
N GLU A 182 -4.14 -19.65 -2.50
CA GLU A 182 -5.04 -18.70 -3.16
C GLU A 182 -6.43 -19.29 -3.39
N ASN A 183 -6.51 -20.59 -3.68
CA ASN A 183 -7.75 -21.28 -3.98
C ASN A 183 -8.27 -22.15 -2.79
N ASN A 184 -7.63 -22.06 -1.63
CA ASN A 184 -8.05 -22.82 -0.46
C ASN A 184 -9.28 -22.17 0.18
N LYS A 185 -10.42 -22.86 0.13
CA LYS A 185 -11.70 -22.38 0.66
C LYS A 185 -11.71 -22.24 2.19
N ASP A 186 -10.83 -22.96 2.88
CA ASP A 186 -10.70 -22.91 4.33
C ASP A 186 -9.75 -21.79 4.80
N LEU A 187 -9.10 -21.09 3.86
CA LEU A 187 -8.22 -19.97 4.15
C LEU A 187 -8.99 -18.67 4.10
N THR A 188 -9.01 -17.97 5.21
CA THR A 188 -9.55 -16.61 5.33
C THR A 188 -8.45 -15.60 5.67
N HIS A 189 -8.70 -14.33 5.49
CA HIS A 189 -7.78 -13.25 5.84
C HIS A 189 -8.48 -12.17 6.64
N GLY A 190 -7.72 -11.22 7.18
CA GLY A 190 -8.27 -10.08 7.92
C GLY A 190 -9.21 -9.24 7.05
N GLU A 191 -10.24 -8.70 7.65
CA GLU A 191 -11.27 -7.89 6.99
C GLU A 191 -10.70 -6.62 6.32
N TRP A 192 -9.65 -6.05 6.92
CA TRP A 192 -9.00 -4.82 6.47
C TRP A 192 -7.85 -5.04 5.49
N VAL A 193 -7.73 -6.24 4.97
CA VAL A 193 -6.60 -6.63 4.11
C VAL A 193 -7.08 -7.26 2.83
N LYS A 194 -6.57 -6.79 1.71
CA LYS A 194 -6.67 -7.48 0.42
C LYS A 194 -5.33 -8.11 0.08
N PRO A 195 -5.15 -9.43 0.26
CA PRO A 195 -3.94 -10.12 -0.15
C PRO A 195 -3.86 -10.23 -1.68
N VAL A 196 -2.68 -10.00 -2.21
CA VAL A 196 -2.33 -10.23 -3.62
C VAL A 196 -1.33 -11.38 -3.66
N TRP A 197 -1.69 -12.46 -4.34
CA TRP A 197 -0.84 -13.63 -4.42
C TRP A 197 0.19 -13.47 -5.54
N PRO A 198 1.49 -13.54 -5.26
CA PRO A 198 2.52 -13.38 -6.29
C PRO A 198 2.51 -14.59 -7.22
N LYS A 199 2.50 -14.34 -8.54
CA LYS A 199 2.62 -15.42 -9.54
C LYS A 199 4.04 -15.97 -9.65
N THR A 200 5.01 -15.14 -9.33
CA THR A 200 6.44 -15.50 -9.27
C THR A 200 6.99 -15.09 -7.91
N ARG A 201 7.87 -15.88 -7.34
CA ARG A 201 8.59 -15.51 -6.12
C ARG A 201 10.03 -15.17 -6.46
N THR A 202 10.46 -14.02 -5.98
CA THR A 202 11.88 -13.74 -5.86
C THR A 202 12.35 -14.40 -4.57
N LEU A 203 13.35 -15.25 -4.64
CA LEU A 203 13.97 -15.83 -3.44
C LEU A 203 14.57 -14.71 -2.60
N ALA A 204 14.54 -14.87 -1.28
CA ALA A 204 15.21 -13.96 -0.36
C ALA A 204 16.68 -13.81 -0.79
N GLY A 205 17.15 -12.57 -0.88
CA GLY A 205 18.49 -12.29 -1.34
C GLY A 205 18.58 -11.94 -2.82
N SER A 206 17.50 -11.58 -3.46
CA SER A 206 17.61 -10.89 -4.76
C SER A 206 18.59 -9.73 -4.62
N PRO A 207 19.60 -9.64 -5.48
CA PRO A 207 20.54 -8.53 -5.43
C PRO A 207 19.80 -7.19 -5.53
N PRO A 208 20.39 -6.15 -4.98
CA PRO A 208 19.85 -4.80 -5.00
C PRO A 208 19.58 -4.32 -6.42
#